data_614623e26910d9096b52bab22ccc7b6d
#
_entry.id   614623e26910d9096b52bab22ccc7b6d
#
_cell.length_a   1.000
_cell.length_b   1.000
_cell.length_c   1.000
_cell.angle_alpha   90.00
_cell.angle_beta   90.00
_cell.angle_gamma   90.00
#
_symmetry.space_group_name_H-M   'P 1'
#
loop_
_entity.id
_entity.type
_entity.pdbx_description
1 polymer ?
#
loop_
_entity_poly.entity_id
_entity_poly.type
_entity_poly.pdbx_seq_one_letter_code
_entity_poly.pdbx_strand_id
1 'polypeptide(L)'
;MKKNKIFVACDTNNIAKVKDIIKKTQSSKFKIGYKFGLEFLNSKNGRNFISKLKNKITFGDYKIMDIPNTCVSTIKAVKDLKLNYITIHISSGLEALKAAKKVSGNTKLIGVTILTSLNNKSLKEIGYSKEVKKIVLQHAKLANQAKLDAIVCSPKEVNIVRKVFKKEIITPGIRFNSNVDDQKRTLTPKQAYKNGSDWLVIGRPITKGNIKNNLQNLINHLK
;
A
#
# COMPACT_ATOMS: atom_id res chain seq x y z
N MET A 1 -0.62 -20.64 14.07
CA MET A 1 -0.84 -20.22 12.67
C MET A 1 -0.48 -18.73 12.51
N LYS A 2 0.21 -18.34 11.43
CA LYS A 2 0.58 -16.94 11.14
C LYS A 2 -0.69 -16.15 10.78
N LYS A 3 -0.99 -15.06 11.51
CA LYS A 3 -2.18 -14.24 11.23
C LYS A 3 -2.07 -13.57 9.88
N ASN A 4 -3.15 -13.59 9.10
CA ASN A 4 -3.29 -12.78 7.89
C ASN A 4 -3.13 -11.29 8.21
N LYS A 5 -2.49 -10.53 7.31
CA LYS A 5 -2.14 -9.12 7.53
C LYS A 5 -2.91 -8.22 6.59
N ILE A 6 -3.61 -7.21 7.14
CA ILE A 6 -4.36 -6.25 6.34
C ILE A 6 -4.02 -4.81 6.73
N PHE A 7 -3.97 -3.93 5.74
CA PHE A 7 -4.07 -2.50 5.91
C PHE A 7 -5.50 -2.06 5.59
N VAL A 8 -6.19 -1.48 6.55
CA VAL A 8 -7.48 -0.82 6.30
C VAL A 8 -7.20 0.58 5.77
N ALA A 9 -7.71 0.88 4.58
CA ALA A 9 -7.51 2.19 3.97
C ALA A 9 -8.47 3.22 4.57
N CYS A 10 -7.90 4.26 5.17
CA CYS A 10 -8.61 5.41 5.75
C CYS A 10 -8.65 6.55 4.72
N ASP A 11 -9.35 6.30 3.59
CA ASP A 11 -9.46 7.26 2.48
C ASP A 11 -10.65 8.22 2.75
N THR A 12 -10.41 9.23 3.56
CA THR A 12 -11.35 10.31 3.96
C THR A 12 -10.58 11.38 4.73
N ASN A 13 -11.01 12.64 4.68
CA ASN A 13 -10.47 13.74 5.48
C ASN A 13 -11.15 13.89 6.85
N ASN A 14 -12.19 13.09 7.13
CA ASN A 14 -12.97 13.16 8.36
C ASN A 14 -12.35 12.33 9.47
N ILE A 15 -11.78 12.98 10.48
CA ILE A 15 -11.12 12.34 11.64
C ILE A 15 -12.09 11.47 12.45
N ALA A 16 -13.34 11.87 12.64
CA ALA A 16 -14.32 11.07 13.38
C ALA A 16 -14.57 9.74 12.69
N LYS A 17 -14.67 9.76 11.34
CA LYS A 17 -14.79 8.53 10.53
C LYS A 17 -13.55 7.65 10.64
N VAL A 18 -12.35 8.22 10.63
CA VAL A 18 -11.10 7.45 10.83
C VAL A 18 -11.05 6.80 12.20
N LYS A 19 -11.43 7.53 13.27
CA LYS A 19 -11.53 6.97 14.62
C LYS A 19 -12.52 5.81 14.69
N ASP A 20 -13.68 5.94 14.04
CA ASP A 20 -14.69 4.88 13.96
C ASP A 20 -14.17 3.64 13.21
N ILE A 21 -13.50 3.82 12.08
CA ILE A 21 -12.83 2.74 11.34
C ILE A 21 -11.84 2.01 12.25
N ILE A 22 -10.94 2.73 12.92
CA ILE A 22 -9.93 2.14 13.81
C ILE A 22 -10.60 1.37 14.96
N LYS A 23 -11.66 1.93 15.58
CA LYS A 23 -12.40 1.29 16.67
C LYS A 23 -13.09 -0.01 16.22
N LYS A 24 -13.75 0.02 15.06
CA LYS A 24 -14.59 -1.09 14.57
C LYS A 24 -13.82 -2.20 13.85
N THR A 25 -12.56 -1.95 13.44
CA THR A 25 -11.74 -2.94 12.73
C THR A 25 -10.78 -3.71 13.64
N GLN A 26 -10.86 -3.59 14.96
CA GLN A 26 -10.04 -4.40 15.86
C GLN A 26 -10.43 -5.88 15.75
N SER A 27 -9.45 -6.75 15.60
CA SER A 27 -9.67 -8.20 15.48
C SER A 27 -8.46 -8.99 15.94
N SER A 28 -8.71 -10.10 16.61
CA SER A 28 -7.68 -11.09 16.97
C SER A 28 -7.29 -11.99 15.79
N LYS A 29 -8.13 -12.07 14.75
CA LYS A 29 -7.93 -12.92 13.57
C LYS A 29 -6.92 -12.35 12.58
N PHE A 30 -6.73 -11.02 12.57
CA PHE A 30 -5.83 -10.32 11.66
C PHE A 30 -4.73 -9.55 12.40
N LYS A 31 -3.58 -9.38 11.77
CA LYS A 31 -2.67 -8.27 12.06
C LYS A 31 -3.11 -7.06 11.25
N ILE A 32 -3.60 -6.01 11.92
CA ILE A 32 -4.21 -4.84 11.27
C ILE A 32 -3.29 -3.63 11.36
N GLY A 33 -3.08 -2.97 10.22
CA GLY A 33 -2.52 -1.65 10.09
C GLY A 33 -3.51 -0.69 9.41
N TYR A 34 -3.21 0.60 9.42
CA TYR A 34 -4.04 1.65 8.85
C TYR A 34 -3.25 2.44 7.81
N LYS A 35 -3.78 2.47 6.57
CA LYS A 35 -3.20 3.24 5.48
C LYS A 35 -3.88 4.60 5.38
N PHE A 36 -3.09 5.65 5.42
CA PHE A 36 -3.51 7.02 5.24
C PHE A 36 -3.11 7.49 3.84
N GLY A 37 -4.10 7.73 2.97
CA GLY A 37 -3.88 8.22 1.61
C GLY A 37 -3.68 9.73 1.56
N LEU A 38 -3.45 10.27 0.35
CA LEU A 38 -3.13 11.68 0.12
C LEU A 38 -4.20 12.63 0.65
N GLU A 39 -5.49 12.27 0.53
CA GLU A 39 -6.58 13.09 1.06
C GLU A 39 -6.44 13.33 2.56
N PHE A 40 -6.15 12.28 3.35
CA PHE A 40 -5.98 12.41 4.79
C PHE A 40 -4.67 13.09 5.17
N LEU A 41 -3.58 12.72 4.51
CA LEU A 41 -2.24 13.27 4.78
C LEU A 41 -2.17 14.78 4.53
N ASN A 42 -2.91 15.28 3.54
CA ASN A 42 -2.98 16.71 3.19
C ASN A 42 -4.14 17.45 3.88
N SER A 43 -4.96 16.77 4.69
CA SER A 43 -6.02 17.43 5.44
C SER A 43 -5.46 18.24 6.62
N LYS A 44 -6.14 19.34 6.98
CA LYS A 44 -5.73 20.31 8.04
C LYS A 44 -5.25 19.63 9.32
N ASN A 45 -5.89 18.54 9.74
CA ASN A 45 -5.60 17.87 11.00
C ASN A 45 -5.05 16.44 10.83
N GLY A 46 -4.86 15.95 9.61
CA GLY A 46 -4.46 14.57 9.35
C GLY A 46 -3.09 14.24 9.93
N ARG A 47 -2.11 15.11 9.72
CA ARG A 47 -0.75 14.96 10.24
C ARG A 47 -0.74 14.91 11.79
N ASN A 48 -1.42 15.86 12.45
CA ASN A 48 -1.53 15.91 13.91
C ASN A 48 -2.25 14.67 14.47
N PHE A 49 -3.26 14.15 13.76
CA PHE A 49 -3.93 12.92 14.15
C PHE A 49 -2.97 11.71 14.10
N ILE A 50 -2.22 11.56 13.02
CA ILE A 50 -1.29 10.43 12.84
C ILE A 50 -0.20 10.44 13.90
N SER A 51 0.39 11.61 14.20
CA SER A 51 1.46 11.75 15.19
C SER A 51 1.04 11.33 16.62
N LYS A 52 -0.26 11.38 16.91
CA LYS A 52 -0.86 10.97 18.19
C LYS A 52 -1.30 9.50 18.24
N LEU A 53 -1.26 8.78 17.12
CA LEU A 53 -1.63 7.37 17.09
C LEU A 53 -0.56 6.51 17.78
N LYS A 54 -0.93 5.91 18.93
CA LYS A 54 -0.07 4.99 19.67
C LYS A 54 -0.48 3.53 19.39
N ASN A 55 0.49 2.61 19.39
CA ASN A 55 0.26 1.17 19.32
C ASN A 55 -0.55 0.71 18.10
N LYS A 56 -0.45 1.45 16.98
CA LYS A 56 -1.07 1.09 15.70
C LYS A 56 0.00 1.02 14.62
N ILE A 57 -0.13 0.04 13.72
CA ILE A 57 0.71 -0.03 12.52
C ILE A 57 0.20 1.01 11.53
N THR A 58 1.03 1.98 11.20
CA THR A 58 0.68 3.12 10.34
C THR A 58 1.40 3.05 9.00
N PHE A 59 0.67 3.34 7.95
CA PHE A 59 1.17 3.36 6.59
C PHE A 59 0.82 4.70 5.93
N GLY A 60 1.82 5.56 5.72
CA GLY A 60 1.68 6.82 4.97
C GLY A 60 1.83 6.55 3.46
N ASP A 61 0.73 6.64 2.74
CA ASP A 61 0.70 6.39 1.29
C ASP A 61 0.95 7.70 0.52
N TYR A 62 2.19 8.26 0.67
CA TYR A 62 2.62 9.53 0.09
C TYR A 62 2.85 9.48 -1.42
N LYS A 63 3.18 8.30 -1.95
CA LYS A 63 3.55 8.11 -3.36
C LYS A 63 4.60 9.11 -3.84
N ILE A 64 5.66 9.28 -3.03
CA ILE A 64 6.76 10.18 -3.34
C ILE A 64 7.31 9.86 -4.72
N MET A 65 7.40 10.86 -5.60
CA MET A 65 7.96 10.72 -6.94
C MET A 65 8.67 12.02 -7.29
N ASP A 66 9.99 12.04 -7.11
CA ASP A 66 10.80 13.26 -7.31
C ASP A 66 12.28 12.90 -7.47
N ILE A 67 13.14 13.91 -7.66
CA ILE A 67 14.59 13.77 -7.68
C ILE A 67 15.15 13.30 -6.32
N PRO A 68 16.36 12.72 -6.25
CA PRO A 68 16.89 12.08 -5.05
C PRO A 68 16.85 12.97 -3.79
N ASN A 69 17.26 14.25 -3.92
CA ASN A 69 17.31 15.16 -2.78
C ASN A 69 15.90 15.46 -2.21
N THR A 70 14.91 15.68 -3.07
CA THR A 70 13.52 15.92 -2.66
C THR A 70 12.92 14.67 -1.99
N CYS A 71 13.19 13.47 -2.53
CA CYS A 71 12.77 12.22 -1.90
C CYS A 71 13.34 12.08 -0.47
N VAL A 72 14.63 12.37 -0.30
CA VAL A 72 15.31 12.38 1.02
C VAL A 72 14.67 13.38 1.97
N SER A 73 14.48 14.62 1.51
CA SER A 73 13.92 15.71 2.31
C SER A 73 12.49 15.41 2.75
N THR A 74 11.66 14.83 1.85
CA THR A 74 10.30 14.41 2.17
C THR A 74 10.27 13.34 3.27
N ILE A 75 11.13 12.31 3.18
CA ILE A 75 11.20 11.27 4.22
C ILE A 75 11.66 11.86 5.56
N LYS A 76 12.65 12.75 5.56
CA LYS A 76 13.10 13.43 6.78
C LYS A 76 12.00 14.30 7.39
N ALA A 77 11.23 15.02 6.57
CA ALA A 77 10.15 15.93 7.00
C ALA A 77 8.98 15.21 7.67
N VAL A 78 8.80 13.92 7.44
CA VAL A 78 7.69 13.13 8.04
C VAL A 78 8.14 12.18 9.16
N LYS A 79 9.39 12.26 9.60
CA LYS A 79 9.94 11.40 10.68
C LYS A 79 9.19 11.53 12.00
N ASP A 80 8.70 12.72 12.32
CA ASP A 80 7.92 13.02 13.53
C ASP A 80 6.61 12.20 13.59
N LEU A 81 6.06 11.77 12.44
CA LEU A 81 4.86 10.93 12.38
C LEU A 81 5.11 9.48 12.82
N LYS A 82 6.38 9.06 12.96
CA LYS A 82 6.77 7.70 13.37
C LYS A 82 6.03 6.62 12.59
N LEU A 83 5.89 6.82 11.27
CA LEU A 83 5.23 5.87 10.38
C LEU A 83 5.98 4.54 10.34
N ASN A 84 5.25 3.43 10.35
CA ASN A 84 5.85 2.10 10.13
C ASN A 84 6.18 1.86 8.66
N TYR A 85 5.39 2.45 7.73
CA TYR A 85 5.54 2.31 6.29
C TYR A 85 5.32 3.63 5.57
N ILE A 86 6.10 3.89 4.49
CA ILE A 86 5.94 5.03 3.58
C ILE A 86 6.19 4.60 2.14
N THR A 87 5.44 5.17 1.19
CA THR A 87 5.57 4.83 -0.23
C THR A 87 6.42 5.81 -1.02
N ILE A 88 7.21 5.25 -1.94
CA ILE A 88 7.94 5.96 -3.00
C ILE A 88 7.69 5.27 -4.34
N HIS A 89 7.49 6.02 -5.42
CA HIS A 89 7.40 5.44 -6.75
C HIS A 89 8.76 4.91 -7.22
N ILE A 90 8.78 3.69 -7.75
CA ILE A 90 10.01 3.09 -8.29
C ILE A 90 10.46 3.85 -9.55
N SER A 91 9.52 4.51 -10.23
CA SER A 91 9.79 5.40 -11.37
C SER A 91 10.67 6.61 -11.03
N SER A 92 10.89 6.94 -9.74
CA SER A 92 11.88 7.95 -9.32
C SER A 92 13.34 7.54 -9.64
N GLY A 93 13.57 6.28 -10.06
CA GLY A 93 14.88 5.78 -10.43
C GLY A 93 15.71 5.24 -9.26
N LEU A 94 16.72 4.42 -9.60
CA LEU A 94 17.51 3.68 -8.62
C LEU A 94 18.25 4.57 -7.62
N GLU A 95 18.76 5.71 -8.08
CA GLU A 95 19.48 6.66 -7.25
C GLU A 95 18.58 7.27 -6.17
N ALA A 96 17.39 7.75 -6.55
CA ALA A 96 16.41 8.27 -5.60
C ALA A 96 15.98 7.21 -4.59
N LEU A 97 15.74 5.97 -5.03
CA LEU A 97 15.36 4.87 -4.16
C LEU A 97 16.45 4.53 -3.13
N LYS A 98 17.73 4.48 -3.56
CA LYS A 98 18.86 4.23 -2.66
C LYS A 98 19.06 5.37 -1.65
N ALA A 99 18.99 6.62 -2.12
CA ALA A 99 19.11 7.80 -1.26
C ALA A 99 17.99 7.85 -0.21
N ALA A 100 16.75 7.63 -0.63
CA ALA A 100 15.58 7.55 0.24
C ALA A 100 15.71 6.40 1.27
N LYS A 101 16.16 5.22 0.85
CA LYS A 101 16.35 4.07 1.75
C LYS A 101 17.40 4.34 2.82
N LYS A 102 18.48 5.02 2.49
CA LYS A 102 19.54 5.39 3.45
C LYS A 102 19.03 6.23 4.62
N VAL A 103 18.01 7.06 4.40
CA VAL A 103 17.45 7.96 5.43
C VAL A 103 16.14 7.49 6.05
N SER A 104 15.58 6.37 5.60
CA SER A 104 14.26 5.88 6.08
C SER A 104 14.29 5.38 7.54
N GLY A 105 15.45 5.01 8.07
CA GLY A 105 15.60 4.54 9.45
C GLY A 105 14.71 3.32 9.74
N ASN A 106 13.91 3.41 10.80
CA ASN A 106 12.98 2.36 11.21
C ASN A 106 11.69 2.32 10.35
N THR A 107 11.41 3.35 9.54
CA THR A 107 10.27 3.37 8.62
C THR A 107 10.57 2.48 7.42
N LYS A 108 9.72 1.48 7.18
CA LYS A 108 9.83 0.63 6.00
C LYS A 108 9.48 1.41 4.75
N LEU A 109 10.43 1.47 3.80
CA LEU A 109 10.22 2.12 2.52
C LEU A 109 9.63 1.14 1.52
N ILE A 110 8.45 1.50 0.98
CA ILE A 110 7.66 0.68 0.06
C ILE A 110 7.80 1.24 -1.36
N GLY A 111 8.27 0.43 -2.31
CA GLY A 111 8.29 0.79 -3.72
C GLY A 111 6.93 0.59 -4.38
N VAL A 112 6.35 1.64 -4.95
CA VAL A 112 5.14 1.54 -5.79
C VAL A 112 5.55 1.21 -7.20
N THR A 113 5.01 0.11 -7.76
CA THR A 113 5.26 -0.30 -9.14
C THR A 113 4.41 0.50 -10.12
N ILE A 114 3.40 -0.11 -10.73
CA ILE A 114 2.44 0.55 -11.63
C ILE A 114 1.11 0.65 -10.91
N LEU A 115 0.47 1.82 -10.96
CA LEU A 115 -0.84 2.07 -10.36
C LEU A 115 -1.87 1.07 -10.91
N THR A 116 -2.71 0.52 -10.04
CA THR A 116 -3.69 -0.53 -10.40
C THR A 116 -4.81 -0.05 -11.31
N SER A 117 -4.97 1.26 -11.46
CA SER A 117 -5.87 1.91 -12.44
C SER A 117 -5.34 1.89 -13.87
N LEU A 118 -4.01 1.73 -14.06
CA LEU A 118 -3.38 1.73 -15.38
C LEU A 118 -3.38 0.32 -15.97
N ASN A 119 -3.61 0.25 -17.28
CA ASN A 119 -3.48 -0.94 -18.12
C ASN A 119 -2.48 -0.71 -19.26
N ASN A 120 -2.31 -1.68 -20.15
CA ASN A 120 -1.37 -1.54 -21.26
C ASN A 120 -1.68 -0.34 -22.19
N LYS A 121 -2.99 -0.04 -22.40
CA LYS A 121 -3.42 1.12 -23.19
C LYS A 121 -3.00 2.42 -22.51
N SER A 122 -3.35 2.59 -21.22
CA SER A 122 -2.99 3.78 -20.45
C SER A 122 -1.48 3.99 -20.33
N LEU A 123 -0.68 2.90 -20.27
CA LEU A 123 0.78 3.00 -20.26
C LEU A 123 1.33 3.52 -21.60
N LYS A 124 0.77 3.10 -22.74
CA LYS A 124 1.16 3.62 -24.05
C LYS A 124 0.84 5.12 -24.19
N GLU A 125 -0.33 5.55 -23.68
CA GLU A 125 -0.75 6.95 -23.68
C GLU A 125 0.23 7.87 -22.93
N ILE A 126 0.90 7.36 -21.89
CA ILE A 126 1.91 8.10 -21.11
C ILE A 126 3.36 7.77 -21.50
N GLY A 127 3.58 7.20 -22.69
CA GLY A 127 4.90 7.03 -23.29
C GLY A 127 5.63 5.73 -22.98
N TYR A 128 5.00 4.75 -22.32
CA TYR A 128 5.64 3.44 -22.10
C TYR A 128 5.43 2.51 -23.30
N SER A 129 6.52 1.97 -23.84
CA SER A 129 6.49 0.98 -24.93
C SER A 129 6.26 -0.46 -24.44
N LYS A 130 6.58 -0.75 -23.18
CA LYS A 130 6.49 -2.08 -22.59
C LYS A 130 5.14 -2.32 -21.91
N GLU A 131 4.71 -3.58 -21.88
CA GLU A 131 3.52 -4.01 -21.13
C GLU A 131 3.68 -3.88 -19.62
N VAL A 132 2.55 -3.72 -18.92
CA VAL A 132 2.49 -3.63 -17.44
C VAL A 132 3.34 -4.69 -16.76
N LYS A 133 3.20 -5.97 -17.14
CA LYS A 133 3.94 -7.07 -16.50
C LYS A 133 5.45 -6.93 -16.62
N LYS A 134 5.95 -6.49 -17.77
CA LYS A 134 7.39 -6.30 -18.02
C LYS A 134 7.94 -5.13 -17.19
N ILE A 135 7.18 -4.02 -17.10
CA ILE A 135 7.56 -2.86 -16.28
C ILE A 135 7.53 -3.21 -14.80
N VAL A 136 6.48 -3.88 -14.32
CA VAL A 136 6.37 -4.31 -12.91
C VAL A 136 7.54 -5.22 -12.52
N LEU A 137 7.95 -6.16 -13.39
CA LEU A 137 9.13 -7.01 -13.13
C LEU A 137 10.42 -6.19 -13.08
N GLN A 138 10.60 -5.22 -13.99
CA GLN A 138 11.75 -4.32 -13.96
C GLN A 138 11.77 -3.48 -12.69
N HIS A 139 10.63 -2.92 -12.28
CA HIS A 139 10.49 -2.19 -11.02
C HIS A 139 10.82 -3.07 -9.81
N ALA A 140 10.36 -4.33 -9.78
CA ALA A 140 10.68 -5.25 -8.70
C ALA A 140 12.20 -5.53 -8.59
N LYS A 141 12.91 -5.63 -9.71
CA LYS A 141 14.38 -5.75 -9.73
C LYS A 141 15.04 -4.49 -9.17
N LEU A 142 14.61 -3.29 -9.58
CA LEU A 142 15.12 -2.01 -9.06
C LEU A 142 14.88 -1.88 -7.54
N ALA A 143 13.69 -2.22 -7.06
CA ALA A 143 13.38 -2.24 -5.63
C ALA A 143 14.29 -3.18 -4.84
N ASN A 144 14.61 -4.35 -5.40
CA ASN A 144 15.56 -5.28 -4.79
C ASN A 144 16.99 -4.72 -4.76
N GLN A 145 17.45 -4.11 -5.84
CA GLN A 145 18.76 -3.44 -5.92
C GLN A 145 18.88 -2.26 -4.94
N ALA A 146 17.80 -1.50 -4.77
CA ALA A 146 17.71 -0.40 -3.78
C ALA A 146 17.51 -0.90 -2.34
N LYS A 147 17.40 -2.22 -2.11
CA LYS A 147 17.15 -2.85 -0.80
C LYS A 147 15.88 -2.34 -0.12
N LEU A 148 14.84 -1.96 -0.88
CA LEU A 148 13.56 -1.55 -0.31
C LEU A 148 12.98 -2.64 0.60
N ASP A 149 12.12 -2.25 1.56
CA ASP A 149 11.58 -3.18 2.55
C ASP A 149 10.32 -3.90 2.07
N ALA A 150 9.58 -3.27 1.16
CA ALA A 150 8.36 -3.80 0.59
C ALA A 150 8.10 -3.26 -0.82
N ILE A 151 7.16 -3.90 -1.53
CA ILE A 151 6.65 -3.47 -2.83
C ILE A 151 5.12 -3.43 -2.80
N VAL A 152 4.53 -2.41 -3.44
CA VAL A 152 3.11 -2.39 -3.82
C VAL A 152 2.98 -2.80 -5.28
N CYS A 153 2.20 -3.85 -5.54
CA CYS A 153 1.79 -4.27 -6.89
C CYS A 153 0.36 -4.82 -6.89
N SER A 154 -0.24 -4.92 -8.08
CA SER A 154 -1.56 -5.56 -8.22
C SER A 154 -1.48 -7.05 -7.81
N PRO A 155 -2.58 -7.61 -7.29
CA PRO A 155 -2.63 -9.03 -6.93
C PRO A 155 -2.37 -9.97 -8.13
N LYS A 156 -2.57 -9.49 -9.37
CA LYS A 156 -2.28 -10.25 -10.61
C LYS A 156 -0.79 -10.38 -10.92
N GLU A 157 0.06 -9.49 -10.36
CA GLU A 157 1.50 -9.49 -10.59
C GLU A 157 2.32 -10.12 -9.46
N VAL A 158 1.71 -10.46 -8.33
CA VAL A 158 2.43 -10.97 -7.14
C VAL A 158 3.35 -12.14 -7.47
N ASN A 159 2.88 -13.12 -8.26
CA ASN A 159 3.66 -14.30 -8.63
C ASN A 159 4.96 -13.95 -9.37
N ILE A 160 4.92 -12.99 -10.31
CA ILE A 160 6.10 -12.58 -11.05
C ILE A 160 7.05 -11.71 -10.21
N VAL A 161 6.49 -10.84 -9.36
CA VAL A 161 7.26 -10.03 -8.41
C VAL A 161 7.97 -10.90 -7.39
N ARG A 162 7.29 -11.93 -6.85
CA ARG A 162 7.86 -12.86 -5.86
C ARG A 162 9.09 -13.63 -6.37
N LYS A 163 9.22 -13.83 -7.67
CA LYS A 163 10.41 -14.47 -8.26
C LYS A 163 11.70 -13.66 -8.00
N VAL A 164 11.62 -12.33 -8.00
CA VAL A 164 12.77 -11.42 -7.91
C VAL A 164 12.82 -10.58 -6.64
N PHE A 165 11.73 -10.52 -5.86
CA PHE A 165 11.64 -9.74 -4.63
C PHE A 165 11.10 -10.62 -3.48
N LYS A 166 11.97 -10.90 -2.49
CA LYS A 166 11.66 -11.86 -1.41
C LYS A 166 11.13 -11.22 -0.12
N LYS A 167 11.12 -9.88 -0.03
CA LYS A 167 10.59 -9.15 1.12
C LYS A 167 9.07 -8.96 1.03
N GLU A 168 8.48 -8.02 1.80
CA GLU A 168 7.03 -7.88 1.89
C GLU A 168 6.40 -7.39 0.58
N ILE A 169 5.32 -8.05 0.15
CA ILE A 169 4.48 -7.63 -0.97
C ILE A 169 3.13 -7.18 -0.41
N ILE A 170 2.78 -5.93 -0.70
CA ILE A 170 1.57 -5.26 -0.25
C ILE A 170 0.64 -5.08 -1.45
N THR A 171 -0.61 -5.52 -1.34
CA THR A 171 -1.48 -5.68 -2.50
C THR A 171 -2.79 -4.92 -2.32
N PRO A 172 -2.99 -3.79 -3.01
CA PRO A 172 -4.29 -3.13 -3.15
C PRO A 172 -5.16 -3.83 -4.20
N GLY A 173 -6.36 -3.29 -4.45
CA GLY A 173 -7.25 -3.87 -5.47
C GLY A 173 -7.93 -5.15 -5.02
N ILE A 174 -8.24 -5.26 -3.74
CA ILE A 174 -8.92 -6.43 -3.18
C ILE A 174 -10.42 -6.20 -3.20
N ARG A 175 -11.17 -7.19 -3.74
CA ARG A 175 -12.64 -7.19 -3.80
C ARG A 175 -13.18 -8.55 -3.35
N PHE A 176 -14.35 -8.56 -2.69
CA PHE A 176 -15.03 -9.81 -2.33
C PHE A 176 -15.79 -10.40 -3.51
N ASN A 177 -16.33 -9.54 -4.37
CA ASN A 177 -17.08 -9.90 -5.58
C ASN A 177 -16.45 -9.22 -6.80
N SER A 178 -16.84 -9.65 -8.00
CA SER A 178 -16.33 -9.20 -9.30
C SER A 178 -16.75 -7.77 -9.72
N ASN A 179 -17.45 -7.02 -8.86
CA ASN A 179 -17.86 -5.65 -9.18
C ASN A 179 -16.64 -4.74 -9.36
N VAL A 180 -16.52 -4.18 -10.56
CA VAL A 180 -15.39 -3.36 -11.01
C VAL A 180 -15.70 -1.90 -10.69
N ASP A 181 -14.95 -1.36 -9.74
CA ASP A 181 -14.86 0.10 -9.51
C ASP A 181 -13.73 0.69 -10.40
N ASP A 182 -13.13 1.79 -9.93
CA ASP A 182 -11.96 2.48 -10.50
C ASP A 182 -10.70 1.61 -10.66
N GLN A 183 -10.66 0.43 -10.03
CA GLN A 183 -9.52 -0.48 -10.09
C GLN A 183 -9.71 -1.61 -11.13
N LYS A 184 -8.92 -1.56 -12.19
CA LYS A 184 -8.99 -2.50 -13.33
C LYS A 184 -8.34 -3.87 -13.07
N ARG A 185 -7.47 -4.00 -12.04
CA ARG A 185 -6.64 -5.19 -11.78
C ARG A 185 -6.88 -5.71 -10.35
N THR A 186 -8.04 -6.33 -10.13
CA THR A 186 -8.49 -6.81 -8.81
C THR A 186 -8.49 -8.34 -8.71
N LEU A 187 -8.41 -8.87 -7.49
CA LEU A 187 -8.63 -10.27 -7.11
C LEU A 187 -9.30 -10.36 -5.74
N THR A 188 -9.77 -11.56 -5.37
CA THR A 188 -10.31 -11.83 -4.03
C THR A 188 -9.18 -11.91 -2.98
N PRO A 189 -9.48 -11.72 -1.69
CA PRO A 189 -8.51 -11.85 -0.60
C PRO A 189 -7.81 -13.22 -0.62
N LYS A 190 -8.56 -14.30 -0.79
CA LYS A 190 -8.04 -15.67 -0.81
C LYS A 190 -7.05 -15.88 -1.97
N GLN A 191 -7.40 -15.40 -3.17
CA GLN A 191 -6.52 -15.47 -4.33
C GLN A 191 -5.25 -14.65 -4.15
N ALA A 192 -5.34 -13.43 -3.59
CA ALA A 192 -4.20 -12.57 -3.37
C ALA A 192 -3.18 -13.19 -2.39
N TYR A 193 -3.65 -13.78 -1.27
CA TYR A 193 -2.76 -14.52 -0.36
C TYR A 193 -2.18 -15.79 -1.01
N LYS A 194 -2.99 -16.54 -1.77
CA LYS A 194 -2.51 -17.73 -2.52
C LYS A 194 -1.39 -17.35 -3.50
N ASN A 195 -1.49 -16.19 -4.13
CA ASN A 195 -0.45 -15.66 -5.03
C ASN A 195 0.81 -15.19 -4.29
N GLY A 196 0.81 -15.11 -2.95
CA GLY A 196 1.97 -14.76 -2.14
C GLY A 196 2.01 -13.32 -1.64
N SER A 197 0.88 -12.60 -1.58
CA SER A 197 0.78 -11.30 -0.90
C SER A 197 1.01 -11.46 0.60
N ASP A 198 1.81 -10.57 1.20
CA ASP A 198 2.02 -10.53 2.65
C ASP A 198 0.98 -9.67 3.37
N TRP A 199 0.58 -8.56 2.74
CA TRP A 199 -0.42 -7.62 3.23
C TRP A 199 -1.43 -7.32 2.14
N LEU A 200 -2.71 -7.25 2.51
CA LEU A 200 -3.76 -6.73 1.63
C LEU A 200 -4.14 -5.32 2.05
N VAL A 201 -4.28 -4.39 1.09
CA VAL A 201 -4.86 -3.07 1.34
C VAL A 201 -6.33 -3.12 0.94
N ILE A 202 -7.21 -2.93 1.92
CA ILE A 202 -8.66 -3.03 1.73
C ILE A 202 -9.31 -1.73 2.20
N GLY A 203 -9.94 -1.02 1.29
CA GLY A 203 -10.68 0.23 1.55
C GLY A 203 -12.19 -0.01 1.61
N ARG A 204 -12.93 0.47 0.61
CA ARG A 204 -14.40 0.43 0.52
C ARG A 204 -15.05 -0.90 0.91
N PRO A 205 -14.52 -2.08 0.55
CA PRO A 205 -15.09 -3.37 0.99
C PRO A 205 -15.17 -3.52 2.52
N ILE A 206 -14.35 -2.82 3.29
CA ILE A 206 -14.43 -2.78 4.76
C ILE A 206 -15.09 -1.50 5.24
N THR A 207 -14.74 -0.33 4.67
CA THR A 207 -15.06 0.98 5.26
C THR A 207 -16.42 1.57 4.85
N LYS A 208 -17.10 1.01 3.83
CA LYS A 208 -18.43 1.45 3.38
C LYS A 208 -19.51 0.61 4.07
N GLY A 209 -20.53 1.28 4.62
CA GLY A 209 -21.65 0.62 5.34
C GLY A 209 -21.24 0.10 6.72
N ASN A 210 -21.67 -1.10 7.10
CA ASN A 210 -21.40 -1.68 8.41
C ASN A 210 -20.03 -2.32 8.49
N ILE A 211 -19.07 -1.61 9.08
CA ILE A 211 -17.66 -2.00 9.17
C ILE A 211 -17.45 -3.35 9.88
N LYS A 212 -18.20 -3.61 10.97
CA LYS A 212 -18.08 -4.87 11.72
C LYS A 212 -18.54 -6.08 10.89
N ASN A 213 -19.68 -5.94 10.21
CA ASN A 213 -20.19 -6.98 9.32
C ASN A 213 -19.24 -7.22 8.13
N ASN A 214 -18.69 -6.15 7.56
CA ASN A 214 -17.73 -6.25 6.45
C ASN A 214 -16.44 -6.98 6.89
N LEU A 215 -15.95 -6.70 8.10
CA LEU A 215 -14.79 -7.41 8.64
C LEU A 215 -15.10 -8.89 8.91
N GLN A 216 -16.30 -9.21 9.40
CA GLN A 216 -16.75 -10.59 9.59
C GLN A 216 -16.87 -11.33 8.24
N ASN A 217 -17.38 -10.65 7.21
CA ASN A 217 -17.44 -11.20 5.84
C ASN A 217 -16.02 -11.51 5.31
N LEU A 218 -15.03 -10.65 5.57
CA LEU A 218 -13.64 -10.94 5.22
C LEU A 218 -13.12 -12.19 5.94
N ILE A 219 -13.42 -12.36 7.23
CA ILE A 219 -13.03 -13.55 8.00
C ILE A 219 -13.64 -14.82 7.38
N ASN A 220 -14.92 -14.76 7.04
CA ASN A 220 -15.63 -15.90 6.44
C ASN A 220 -15.09 -16.25 5.05
N HIS A 221 -14.73 -15.23 4.25
CA HIS A 221 -14.16 -15.43 2.92
C HIS A 221 -12.76 -16.08 2.95
N LEU A 222 -12.05 -16.01 4.06
CA LEU A 222 -10.70 -16.56 4.23
C LEU A 222 -10.67 -17.93 4.94
N LYS A 223 -11.81 -18.41 5.42
CA LYS A 223 -11.97 -19.79 5.85
C LYS A 223 -12.03 -20.72 4.64
#